data_1225958b68865e3f7e5e40adfa1727e3
#
_entry.id   1225958b68865e3f7e5e40adfa1727e3
#
_cell.length_a   1.000
_cell.length_b   1.000
_cell.length_c   1.000
_cell.angle_alpha   90.00
_cell.angle_beta   90.00
_cell.angle_gamma   90.00
#
_symmetry.space_group_name_H-M   'P 1'
#
loop_
_entity.id
_entity.type
_entity.pdbx_description
1 polymer ?
#
loop_
_entity_poly.entity_id
_entity_poly.type
_entity_poly.pdbx_seq_one_letter_code
_entity_poly.pdbx_strand_id
1 'polypeptide(L)'
;MIGLTLHPMKEIKIVVQGEHLKFVTDLLDRVGATGYTIINNVSGKGHHGFHEGHLLFNDTSSQVMVFTVVPDDKVEPILAGLGPLFNKHSGAMFVTDTAVSRREHFIAK
;
A
#
# COMPACT_ATOMS: atom_id res chain seq x y z
N MET A 1 16.68 -9.42 -30.26
CA MET A 1 16.58 -8.64 -29.21
C MET A 1 16.77 -9.41 -27.95
N ILE A 2 17.32 -8.81 -27.02
CA ILE A 2 17.55 -9.47 -25.88
C ILE A 2 16.35 -9.57 -25.13
N GLY A 3 15.98 -10.66 -24.73
CA GLY A 3 14.82 -10.83 -24.03
C GLY A 3 14.84 -10.27 -22.66
N LEU A 4 13.82 -9.59 -22.28
CA LEU A 4 13.67 -9.21 -20.93
C LEU A 4 12.99 -10.36 -20.24
N THR A 5 13.43 -10.67 -19.07
CA THR A 5 12.84 -11.73 -18.29
C THR A 5 11.97 -11.10 -17.22
N LEU A 6 10.80 -11.62 -17.02
CA LEU A 6 9.93 -11.13 -15.96
C LEU A 6 10.06 -12.04 -14.74
N HIS A 7 10.07 -11.43 -13.60
CA HIS A 7 10.25 -12.15 -12.33
C HIS A 7 9.05 -11.93 -11.43
N PRO A 8 8.51 -12.96 -10.82
CA PRO A 8 7.32 -12.80 -10.00
C PRO A 8 7.58 -11.99 -8.75
N MET A 9 6.65 -11.13 -8.43
CA MET A 9 6.66 -10.31 -7.24
C MET A 9 5.22 -10.12 -6.79
N LYS A 10 5.06 -9.44 -5.66
CA LYS A 10 3.72 -9.09 -5.17
C LYS A 10 3.54 -7.59 -5.24
N GLU A 11 2.39 -7.20 -5.77
CA GLU A 11 2.04 -5.81 -5.85
C GLU A 11 1.13 -5.52 -4.69
N ILE A 12 1.41 -4.50 -3.91
CA ILE A 12 0.62 -4.18 -2.74
C ILE A 12 0.10 -2.76 -2.87
N LYS A 13 -1.20 -2.59 -2.66
CA LYS A 13 -1.81 -1.29 -2.62
C LYS A 13 -2.42 -1.12 -1.25
N ILE A 14 -2.09 -0.02 -0.58
CA ILE A 14 -2.59 0.25 0.77
C ILE A 14 -3.31 1.58 0.71
N VAL A 15 -4.59 1.56 1.03
CA VAL A 15 -5.41 2.76 1.02
C VAL A 15 -5.70 3.14 2.45
N VAL A 16 -5.33 4.34 2.85
CA VAL A 16 -5.53 4.83 4.22
C VAL A 16 -5.88 6.30 4.17
N GLN A 17 -6.34 6.83 5.27
CA GLN A 17 -6.53 8.26 5.36
C GLN A 17 -5.17 8.94 5.38
N GLY A 18 -5.11 10.14 4.84
CA GLY A 18 -3.84 10.84 4.68
C GLY A 18 -3.07 11.01 5.96
N GLU A 19 -3.75 11.14 7.08
CA GLU A 19 -3.07 11.31 8.35
C GLU A 19 -2.26 10.09 8.74
N HIS A 20 -2.53 8.95 8.12
CA HIS A 20 -1.80 7.72 8.45
C HIS A 20 -0.70 7.40 7.43
N LEU A 21 -0.45 8.30 6.50
CA LEU A 21 0.53 8.03 5.47
C LEU A 21 1.91 7.74 6.04
N LYS A 22 2.32 8.54 7.01
CA LYS A 22 3.64 8.34 7.56
C LYS A 22 3.78 6.99 8.25
N PHE A 23 2.74 6.54 8.90
CA PHE A 23 2.76 5.23 9.53
C PHE A 23 3.05 4.16 8.47
N VAL A 24 2.40 4.27 7.32
CA VAL A 24 2.56 3.28 6.26
C VAL A 24 3.95 3.35 5.64
N THR A 25 4.43 4.53 5.33
CA THR A 25 5.75 4.63 4.68
C THR A 25 6.86 4.20 5.65
N ASP A 26 6.72 4.53 6.94
CA ASP A 26 7.70 4.08 7.92
C ASP A 26 7.69 2.55 8.02
N LEU A 27 6.52 1.94 7.95
CA LEU A 27 6.43 0.49 7.97
C LEU A 27 7.12 -0.12 6.75
N LEU A 28 6.87 0.42 5.58
CA LEU A 28 7.48 -0.10 4.36
C LEU A 28 9.00 0.03 4.42
N ASP A 29 9.50 1.15 4.94
CA ASP A 29 10.93 1.31 5.09
C ASP A 29 11.48 0.28 6.07
N ARG A 30 10.78 0.05 7.15
CA ARG A 30 11.28 -0.85 8.18
C ARG A 30 11.31 -2.30 7.72
N VAL A 31 10.36 -2.70 6.90
CA VAL A 31 10.35 -4.07 6.41
C VAL A 31 11.23 -4.26 5.18
N GLY A 32 11.82 -3.19 4.69
CA GLY A 32 12.77 -3.31 3.59
C GLY A 32 12.20 -3.23 2.20
N ALA A 33 11.05 -2.63 2.03
CA ALA A 33 10.54 -2.35 0.68
C ALA A 33 11.51 -1.36 0.04
N THR A 34 11.87 -1.57 -1.20
CA THR A 34 12.89 -0.75 -1.84
C THR A 34 12.34 0.56 -2.37
N GLY A 35 11.04 0.69 -2.49
CA GLY A 35 10.44 1.93 -2.94
C GLY A 35 8.94 1.84 -2.90
N TYR A 36 8.29 2.97 -3.10
CA TYR A 36 6.83 3.00 -3.14
C TYR A 36 6.40 4.26 -3.88
N THR A 37 5.17 4.26 -4.33
CA THR A 37 4.58 5.40 -5.01
C THR A 37 3.37 5.81 -4.21
N ILE A 38 3.17 7.11 -4.03
CA ILE A 38 2.04 7.63 -3.29
C ILE A 38 1.11 8.34 -4.25
N ILE A 39 -0.16 7.98 -4.19
CA ILE A 39 -1.19 8.63 -5.00
C ILE A 39 -2.11 9.33 -4.02
N ASN A 40 -2.19 10.65 -4.15
CA ASN A 40 -2.99 11.45 -3.25
C ASN A 40 -4.41 11.63 -3.75
N ASN A 41 -5.26 12.03 -2.85
CA ASN A 41 -6.64 12.39 -3.19
C ASN A 41 -7.44 11.25 -3.83
N VAL A 42 -7.30 10.10 -3.24
CA VAL A 42 -8.04 8.95 -3.71
C VAL A 42 -9.42 9.00 -3.05
N SER A 43 -10.44 8.75 -3.79
CA SER A 43 -11.78 8.71 -3.23
C SER A 43 -12.48 7.44 -3.67
N GLY A 44 -13.46 7.05 -2.93
CA GLY A 44 -14.21 5.87 -3.25
C GLY A 44 -15.23 5.60 -2.17
N LYS A 45 -15.93 4.52 -2.31
CA LYS A 45 -16.94 4.14 -1.36
C LYS A 45 -16.59 2.79 -0.81
N GLY A 46 -16.46 2.72 0.49
CA GLY A 46 -16.17 1.46 1.12
C GLY A 46 -17.30 1.11 2.03
N HIS A 47 -17.22 0.07 2.85
CA HIS A 47 -18.21 -0.35 3.65
C HIS A 47 -18.47 0.59 4.73
N HIS A 48 -17.51 1.38 5.14
CA HIS A 48 -17.76 2.29 6.18
C HIS A 48 -18.15 3.57 5.63
N GLY A 49 -18.26 3.61 4.38
CA GLY A 49 -18.36 4.83 3.78
C GLY A 49 -19.42 5.65 4.13
N PHE A 50 -20.48 5.12 4.63
CA PHE A 50 -21.46 5.93 4.67
C PHE A 50 -21.60 6.50 5.93
N HIS A 51 -20.89 6.41 6.74
CA HIS A 51 -20.94 7.14 7.84
C HIS A 51 -20.79 8.41 7.46
N GLU A 52 -21.04 8.40 6.75
CA GLU A 52 -21.14 8.99 6.09
C GLU A 52 -21.37 10.20 6.07
N GLY A 53 -22.03 10.44 6.62
CA GLY A 53 -22.27 11.71 6.68
C GLY A 53 -21.04 12.42 6.78
N HIS A 54 -20.19 11.90 7.52
CA HIS A 54 -19.13 12.74 7.67
C HIS A 54 -18.27 12.72 6.55
N LEU A 55 -18.55 11.97 5.63
CA LEU A 55 -17.76 12.02 4.53
C LEU A 55 -17.84 13.34 3.97
N LEU A 56 -18.88 13.99 4.20
CA LEU A 56 -19.01 15.20 3.64
C LEU A 56 -18.02 16.12 4.14
N PHE A 57 -17.64 15.95 5.30
CA PHE A 57 -16.77 16.85 5.81
C PHE A 57 -15.42 16.44 5.59
N ASN A 58 -15.29 15.35 5.09
CA ASN A 58 -14.09 14.83 5.04
C ASN A 58 -13.38 14.89 3.90
N ASP A 59 -13.70 15.72 3.13
CA ASP A 59 -12.91 15.95 2.07
C ASP A 59 -11.60 16.28 2.60
N THR A 60 -11.51 16.76 3.77
CA THR A 60 -10.24 17.10 4.23
C THR A 60 -9.49 15.90 4.64
N SER A 61 -10.15 14.82 4.84
CA SER A 61 -9.41 13.69 5.19
C SER A 61 -9.33 12.84 4.00
N SER A 62 -8.87 13.36 2.94
CA SER A 62 -8.77 12.60 1.76
C SER A 62 -7.87 11.41 1.97
N GLN A 63 -8.14 10.38 1.25
CA GLN A 63 -7.38 9.16 1.35
C GLN A 63 -6.19 9.18 0.41
N VAL A 64 -5.22 8.37 0.73
CA VAL A 64 -4.05 8.19 -0.11
C VAL A 64 -3.89 6.72 -0.39
N MET A 65 -3.28 6.39 -1.51
CA MET A 65 -2.93 5.02 -1.84
C MET A 65 -1.43 4.93 -1.91
N VAL A 66 -0.85 3.98 -1.22
CA VAL A 66 0.58 3.71 -1.30
C VAL A 66 0.73 2.39 -2.07
N PHE A 67 1.51 2.43 -3.12
CA PHE A 67 1.67 1.30 -4.01
C PHE A 67 3.12 0.87 -3.92
N THR A 68 3.37 -0.38 -3.68
CA THR A 68 4.72 -0.92 -3.64
C THR A 68 4.73 -2.31 -4.24
N VAL A 69 5.90 -2.74 -4.69
CA VAL A 69 6.08 -4.07 -5.24
C VAL A 69 7.22 -4.71 -4.45
N VAL A 70 6.99 -5.88 -3.92
CA VAL A 70 7.93 -6.52 -3.02
C VAL A 70 8.03 -8.01 -3.31
N PRO A 71 9.09 -8.65 -2.86
CA PRO A 71 9.13 -10.11 -2.92
C PRO A 71 8.06 -10.71 -2.03
N ASP A 72 7.68 -11.92 -2.30
CA ASP A 72 6.60 -12.60 -1.60
C ASP A 72 6.80 -12.59 -0.09
N ASP A 73 8.01 -12.75 0.38
CA ASP A 73 8.28 -12.87 1.81
C ASP A 73 8.06 -11.56 2.58
N LYS A 74 7.83 -10.45 1.90
CA LYS A 74 7.55 -9.20 2.59
C LYS A 74 6.07 -8.97 2.85
N VAL A 75 5.21 -9.76 2.24
CA VAL A 75 3.77 -9.54 2.36
C VAL A 75 3.32 -9.70 3.82
N GLU A 76 3.72 -10.79 4.46
CA GLU A 76 3.30 -11.04 5.84
C GLU A 76 3.78 -9.97 6.82
N PRO A 77 5.04 -9.56 6.78
CA PRO A 77 5.47 -8.49 7.68
C PRO A 77 4.72 -7.19 7.46
N ILE A 78 4.39 -6.86 6.22
CA ILE A 78 3.65 -5.65 5.93
C ILE A 78 2.24 -5.78 6.49
N LEU A 79 1.59 -6.90 6.25
CA LEU A 79 0.25 -7.10 6.75
C LEU A 79 0.23 -7.07 8.28
N ALA A 80 1.19 -7.71 8.91
CA ALA A 80 1.28 -7.72 10.36
C ALA A 80 1.47 -6.31 10.90
N GLY A 81 2.26 -5.49 10.23
CA GLY A 81 2.48 -4.13 10.68
C GLY A 81 1.27 -3.23 10.51
N LEU A 82 0.40 -3.54 9.55
CA LEU A 82 -0.80 -2.74 9.35
C LEU A 82 -1.93 -3.14 10.29
N GLY A 83 -1.85 -4.31 10.88
CA GLY A 83 -2.93 -4.79 11.73
C GLY A 83 -3.38 -3.80 12.79
N PRO A 84 -2.46 -3.23 13.59
CA PRO A 84 -2.88 -2.29 14.61
C PRO A 84 -3.60 -1.08 14.04
N LEU A 85 -3.19 -0.60 12.88
CA LEU A 85 -3.82 0.54 12.26
C LEU A 85 -5.22 0.17 11.81
N PHE A 86 -5.37 -0.95 11.14
CA PHE A 86 -6.66 -1.33 10.57
C PHE A 86 -7.66 -1.78 11.65
N ASN A 87 -7.18 -2.12 12.83
CA ASN A 87 -8.09 -2.45 13.92
C ASN A 87 -8.81 -1.21 14.45
N LYS A 88 -8.24 -0.05 14.25
CA LYS A 88 -8.85 1.17 14.77
C LYS A 88 -9.31 2.14 13.73
N HIS A 89 -8.83 2.01 12.53
CA HIS A 89 -9.13 2.98 11.48
C HIS A 89 -9.49 2.28 10.19
N SER A 90 -10.21 2.92 9.35
CA SER A 90 -10.56 2.33 8.07
C SER A 90 -9.33 2.30 7.17
N GLY A 91 -9.30 1.39 6.29
CA GLY A 91 -8.21 1.24 5.35
C GLY A 91 -8.30 -0.12 4.71
N ALA A 92 -7.48 -0.34 3.72
CA ALA A 92 -7.49 -1.61 3.01
C ALA A 92 -6.12 -1.90 2.43
N MET A 93 -5.78 -3.16 2.34
CA MET A 93 -4.57 -3.61 1.68
C MET A 93 -4.98 -4.61 0.62
N PHE A 94 -4.47 -4.44 -0.57
CA PHE A 94 -4.73 -5.34 -1.67
C PHE A 94 -3.42 -5.93 -2.13
N VAL A 95 -3.40 -7.22 -2.39
CA VAL A 95 -2.20 -7.90 -2.84
C VAL A 95 -2.53 -8.64 -4.11
N THR A 96 -1.74 -8.44 -5.15
CA THR A 96 -1.92 -9.17 -6.38
C THR A 96 -0.58 -9.67 -6.86
N ASP A 97 -0.61 -10.71 -7.67
CA ASP A 97 0.60 -11.22 -8.29
C ASP A 97 0.98 -10.30 -9.43
N THR A 98 2.25 -10.04 -9.56
CA THR A 98 2.75 -9.25 -10.67
C THR A 98 4.11 -9.80 -11.09
N ALA A 99 4.67 -9.25 -12.11
CA ALA A 99 6.00 -9.65 -12.56
C ALA A 99 6.76 -8.40 -12.96
N VAL A 100 8.02 -8.35 -12.63
CA VAL A 100 8.84 -7.19 -12.87
C VAL A 100 10.02 -7.52 -13.73
N SER A 101 10.50 -6.55 -14.50
CA SER A 101 11.61 -6.77 -15.40
C SER A 101 12.98 -6.54 -14.75
N ARG A 102 13.03 -5.82 -13.67
CA ARG A 102 14.30 -5.51 -13.01
C ARG A 102 14.23 -5.97 -11.57
N ARG A 103 14.36 -7.27 -11.40
CA ARG A 103 14.22 -7.88 -10.11
C ARG A 103 15.10 -7.23 -9.05
N GLU A 104 16.30 -6.86 -9.42
CA GLU A 104 17.24 -6.33 -8.46
C GLU A 104 16.81 -5.00 -7.85
N HIS A 105 15.89 -4.29 -8.48
CA HIS A 105 15.41 -3.03 -7.94
C HIS A 105 14.40 -3.25 -6.81
N PHE A 106 13.93 -4.47 -6.64
CA PHE A 106 12.88 -4.78 -5.69
C PHE A 106 13.36 -5.65 -4.53
N ILE A 107 14.64 -5.97 -4.49
CA ILE A 107 15.20 -6.79 -3.45
C ILE A 107 16.06 -5.92 -2.56
N ALA A 108 15.75 -5.90 -1.29
CA ALA A 108 16.51 -5.11 -0.35
C ALA A 108 17.90 -5.70 -0.18
N LYS A 109 18.86 -4.87 0.01
CA LYS A 109 20.22 -5.31 0.17
C LYS A 109 20.62 -5.55 1.60
#